data_c2aa09f7020f801fbcf62c0e725eb3ac
#
_entry.id   c2aa09f7020f801fbcf62c0e725eb3ac
#
_cell.length_a   1.000
_cell.length_b   1.000
_cell.length_c   1.000
_cell.angle_alpha   90.00
_cell.angle_beta   90.00
_cell.angle_gamma   90.00
#
_symmetry.space_group_name_H-M   'P 1'
#
loop_
_entity.id
_entity.type
_entity.pdbx_description
1 polymer ?
#
loop_
_entity_poly.entity_id
_entity_poly.type
_entity_poly.pdbx_seq_one_letter_code
_entity_poly.pdbx_strand_id
1 'polypeptide(L)'
;MALELPLDDPDVKAGKPFHGPNVWPRNPPQFRKTLEEYYQALLLLGEQICRCFALDLGLDENYFVDKHSKPLAQLRLLHYPELDMSRHPDQQGAGAHTDYGSVAILTQDSIGGLEIKTREGQWIPIEPTDGAFVCNVGHIMEIWTNGLYPATWHRVANHGRDRYSQVLF
;
A
#
# COMPACT_ATOMS: atom_id res chain seq x y z
N MET A 1 9.97 -4.43 -1.02
CA MET A 1 9.97 -5.44 -2.12
C MET A 1 9.12 -4.91 -3.25
N ALA A 2 9.54 -5.11 -4.50
CA ALA A 2 8.78 -4.76 -5.70
C ALA A 2 8.76 -5.96 -6.66
N LEU A 3 8.00 -5.87 -7.74
CA LEU A 3 8.01 -6.88 -8.79
C LEU A 3 9.42 -7.01 -9.38
N GLU A 4 9.97 -8.22 -9.39
CA GLU A 4 11.22 -8.51 -10.07
C GLU A 4 10.91 -8.95 -11.50
N LEU A 5 11.30 -8.13 -12.45
CA LEU A 5 11.27 -8.50 -13.86
C LEU A 5 12.49 -9.35 -14.21
N PRO A 6 12.41 -10.23 -15.24
CA PRO A 6 13.57 -10.96 -15.74
C PRO A 6 14.73 -10.02 -16.15
N LEU A 7 15.97 -10.45 -15.95
CA LEU A 7 17.15 -9.63 -16.28
C LEU A 7 17.26 -9.29 -17.78
N ASP A 8 16.59 -10.04 -18.63
CA ASP A 8 16.52 -9.80 -20.07
C ASP A 8 15.34 -8.89 -20.49
N ASP A 9 14.47 -8.49 -19.53
CA ASP A 9 13.39 -7.54 -19.79
C ASP A 9 13.96 -6.20 -20.31
N PRO A 10 13.36 -5.60 -21.35
CA PRO A 10 13.83 -4.35 -21.93
C PRO A 10 13.94 -3.19 -20.93
N ASP A 11 13.03 -3.11 -19.96
CA ASP A 11 13.00 -2.04 -18.97
C ASP A 11 14.14 -2.19 -17.94
N VAL A 12 14.47 -3.45 -17.56
CA VAL A 12 15.63 -3.77 -16.73
C VAL A 12 16.93 -3.45 -17.46
N LYS A 13 17.06 -3.87 -18.72
CA LYS A 13 18.25 -3.56 -19.56
C LYS A 13 18.45 -2.07 -19.77
N ALA A 14 17.37 -1.32 -19.89
CA ALA A 14 17.41 0.13 -20.03
C ALA A 14 17.74 0.86 -18.71
N GLY A 15 17.84 0.15 -17.58
CA GLY A 15 18.10 0.74 -16.27
C GLY A 15 16.99 1.66 -15.78
N LYS A 16 15.74 1.38 -16.15
CA LYS A 16 14.61 2.20 -15.70
C LYS A 16 14.51 2.19 -14.17
N PRO A 17 14.17 3.30 -13.54
CA PRO A 17 13.95 3.37 -12.09
C PRO A 17 12.95 2.30 -11.62
N PHE A 18 13.21 1.70 -10.47
CA PHE A 18 12.39 0.66 -9.82
C PHE A 18 12.29 -0.69 -10.55
N HIS A 19 13.06 -0.93 -11.60
CA HIS A 19 13.07 -2.18 -12.35
C HIS A 19 14.28 -3.08 -12.03
N GLY A 20 14.99 -2.79 -10.95
CA GLY A 20 16.10 -3.62 -10.48
C GLY A 20 15.67 -4.78 -9.56
N PRO A 21 16.59 -5.70 -9.26
CA PRO A 21 16.32 -6.81 -8.33
C PRO A 21 16.14 -6.30 -6.90
N ASN A 22 15.31 -7.02 -6.13
CA ASN A 22 15.22 -6.80 -4.70
C ASN A 22 16.51 -7.23 -3.99
N VAL A 23 16.85 -6.52 -2.92
CA VAL A 23 17.98 -6.89 -2.06
C VAL A 23 17.42 -7.61 -0.82
N TRP A 24 17.86 -8.86 -0.62
CA TRP A 24 17.34 -9.72 0.43
C TRP A 24 18.32 -9.87 1.58
N PRO A 25 17.86 -9.90 2.85
CA PRO A 25 18.69 -10.27 3.97
C PRO A 25 19.11 -11.75 3.85
N ARG A 26 20.33 -12.06 4.33
CA ARG A 26 20.85 -13.43 4.27
C ARG A 26 20.08 -14.41 5.17
N ASN A 27 19.51 -13.92 6.27
CA ASN A 27 18.77 -14.68 7.27
C ASN A 27 17.53 -13.89 7.73
N PRO A 28 16.41 -14.58 8.09
CA PRO A 28 16.17 -16.03 7.93
C PRO A 28 15.88 -16.42 6.47
N PRO A 29 16.24 -17.67 6.03
CA PRO A 29 16.07 -18.06 4.61
C PRO A 29 14.61 -18.10 4.15
N GLN A 30 13.65 -18.37 5.05
CA GLN A 30 12.23 -18.39 4.74
C GLN A 30 11.63 -16.99 4.53
N PHE A 31 12.30 -15.93 4.99
CA PHE A 31 11.82 -14.55 4.90
C PHE A 31 11.49 -14.15 3.45
N ARG A 32 12.40 -14.41 2.54
CA ARG A 32 12.20 -14.13 1.12
C ARG A 32 10.97 -14.86 0.59
N LYS A 33 10.89 -16.18 0.77
CA LYS A 33 9.81 -17.03 0.28
C LYS A 33 8.45 -16.54 0.79
N THR A 34 8.34 -16.29 2.10
CA THR A 34 7.09 -15.82 2.71
C THR A 34 6.65 -14.48 2.13
N LEU A 35 7.58 -13.55 1.93
CA LEU A 35 7.24 -12.25 1.37
C LEU A 35 6.89 -12.31 -0.11
N GLU A 36 7.54 -13.17 -0.89
CA GLU A 36 7.19 -13.39 -2.30
C GLU A 36 5.77 -13.97 -2.43
N GLU A 37 5.43 -14.98 -1.62
CA GLU A 37 4.08 -15.59 -1.59
C GLU A 37 3.02 -14.56 -1.16
N TYR A 38 3.29 -13.79 -0.13
CA TYR A 38 2.39 -12.73 0.35
C TYR A 38 2.20 -11.62 -0.68
N TYR A 39 3.28 -11.18 -1.32
CA TYR A 39 3.25 -10.20 -2.39
C TYR A 39 2.37 -10.64 -3.55
N GLN A 40 2.51 -11.89 -4.01
CA GLN A 40 1.69 -12.43 -5.09
C GLN A 40 0.20 -12.49 -4.70
N ALA A 41 -0.10 -12.90 -3.47
CA ALA A 41 -1.47 -12.92 -2.97
C ALA A 41 -2.09 -11.51 -2.94
N LEU A 42 -1.33 -10.50 -2.53
CA LEU A 42 -1.78 -9.11 -2.53
C LEU A 42 -1.95 -8.53 -3.94
N LEU A 43 -1.10 -8.89 -4.89
CA LEU A 43 -1.30 -8.49 -6.30
C LEU A 43 -2.62 -9.05 -6.85
N LEU A 44 -2.89 -10.33 -6.62
CA LEU A 44 -4.17 -10.94 -7.04
C LEU A 44 -5.37 -10.26 -6.37
N LEU A 45 -5.28 -9.92 -5.09
CA LEU A 45 -6.32 -9.15 -4.41
C LEU A 45 -6.49 -7.76 -5.03
N GLY A 46 -5.40 -7.06 -5.34
CA GLY A 46 -5.41 -5.77 -6.03
C GLY A 46 -6.10 -5.83 -7.39
N GLU A 47 -5.84 -6.88 -8.18
CA GLU A 47 -6.54 -7.11 -9.44
C GLU A 47 -8.05 -7.27 -9.24
N GLN A 48 -8.49 -8.05 -8.23
CA GLN A 48 -9.93 -8.20 -7.95
C GLN A 48 -10.57 -6.86 -7.55
N ILE A 49 -9.89 -6.05 -6.74
CA ILE A 49 -10.36 -4.71 -6.38
C ILE A 49 -10.47 -3.83 -7.63
N CYS A 50 -9.48 -3.86 -8.52
CA CYS A 50 -9.51 -3.13 -9.79
C CYS A 50 -10.67 -3.57 -10.69
N ARG A 51 -11.01 -4.88 -10.73
CA ARG A 51 -12.20 -5.40 -11.44
C ARG A 51 -13.48 -4.84 -10.83
N CYS A 52 -13.60 -4.79 -9.50
CA CYS A 52 -14.78 -4.21 -8.85
C CYS A 52 -14.96 -2.74 -9.25
N PHE A 53 -13.90 -1.94 -9.30
CA PHE A 53 -13.98 -0.55 -9.77
C PHE A 53 -14.40 -0.46 -11.24
N ALA A 54 -13.88 -1.34 -12.10
CA ALA A 54 -14.25 -1.35 -13.51
C ALA A 54 -15.74 -1.65 -13.68
N LEU A 55 -16.25 -2.66 -13.01
CA LEU A 55 -17.67 -3.06 -13.05
C LEU A 55 -18.60 -1.97 -12.51
N ASP A 56 -18.24 -1.32 -11.40
CA ASP A 56 -19.03 -0.23 -10.82
C ASP A 56 -19.12 0.99 -11.77
N LEU A 57 -18.07 1.20 -12.58
CA LEU A 57 -18.03 2.24 -13.62
C LEU A 57 -18.71 1.82 -14.94
N GLY A 58 -19.25 0.60 -15.03
CA GLY A 58 -19.82 0.07 -16.27
C GLY A 58 -18.80 -0.19 -17.37
N LEU A 59 -17.53 -0.39 -17.02
CA LEU A 59 -16.43 -0.72 -17.94
C LEU A 59 -16.24 -2.24 -18.05
N ASP A 60 -15.43 -2.68 -19.03
CA ASP A 60 -14.94 -4.05 -19.08
C ASP A 60 -14.20 -4.39 -17.77
N GLU A 61 -14.45 -5.59 -17.23
CA GLU A 61 -13.89 -5.99 -15.93
C GLU A 61 -12.35 -5.94 -15.88
N ASN A 62 -11.68 -6.13 -17.02
CA ASN A 62 -10.23 -6.09 -17.11
C ASN A 62 -9.67 -4.70 -17.44
N TYR A 63 -10.52 -3.70 -17.62
CA TYR A 63 -10.09 -2.36 -18.05
C TYR A 63 -8.93 -1.77 -17.25
N PHE A 64 -8.98 -1.88 -15.92
CA PHE A 64 -7.88 -1.41 -15.07
C PHE A 64 -6.76 -2.46 -14.94
N VAL A 65 -7.09 -3.75 -14.91
CA VAL A 65 -6.11 -4.84 -14.81
C VAL A 65 -5.13 -4.79 -16.00
N ASP A 66 -5.62 -4.56 -17.20
CA ASP A 66 -4.78 -4.45 -18.40
C ASP A 66 -3.77 -3.29 -18.33
N LYS A 67 -4.11 -2.23 -17.59
CA LYS A 67 -3.21 -1.09 -17.36
C LYS A 67 -2.12 -1.37 -16.31
N HIS A 68 -2.27 -2.44 -15.55
CA HIS A 68 -1.33 -2.91 -14.53
C HIS A 68 -0.55 -4.16 -14.99
N SER A 69 -0.40 -4.40 -16.28
CA SER A 69 0.31 -5.58 -16.81
C SER A 69 1.78 -5.69 -16.36
N LYS A 70 2.42 -4.57 -16.03
CA LYS A 70 3.74 -4.48 -15.40
C LYS A 70 3.69 -3.48 -14.24
N PRO A 71 3.05 -3.84 -13.11
CA PRO A 71 2.84 -2.89 -12.03
C PRO A 71 4.15 -2.52 -11.33
N LEU A 72 4.33 -1.25 -11.01
CA LEU A 72 5.37 -0.79 -10.09
C LEU A 72 4.95 -0.98 -8.63
N ALA A 73 4.18 -2.02 -8.35
CA ALA A 73 3.67 -2.30 -7.01
C ALA A 73 4.82 -2.54 -6.03
N GLN A 74 4.71 -1.94 -4.86
CA GLN A 74 5.71 -2.04 -3.79
C GLN A 74 5.08 -2.55 -2.50
N LEU A 75 5.58 -3.67 -1.98
CA LEU A 75 5.27 -4.12 -0.64
C LEU A 75 6.26 -3.49 0.36
N ARG A 76 5.73 -2.71 1.29
CA ARG A 76 6.50 -2.12 2.41
C ARG A 76 6.12 -2.81 3.71
N LEU A 77 7.13 -3.17 4.49
CA LEU A 77 7.01 -3.61 5.87
C LEU A 77 7.46 -2.45 6.74
N LEU A 78 6.59 -1.98 7.61
CA LEU A 78 6.80 -0.79 8.41
C LEU A 78 6.85 -1.17 9.89
N HIS A 79 7.91 -0.77 10.56
CA HIS A 79 8.07 -0.87 12.01
C HIS A 79 8.16 0.54 12.58
N TYR A 80 7.28 0.85 13.50
CA TYR A 80 7.25 2.08 14.27
C TYR A 80 7.70 1.73 15.70
N PRO A 81 8.97 2.01 16.06
CA PRO A 81 9.49 1.65 17.39
C PRO A 81 8.75 2.39 18.50
N GLU A 82 8.81 1.81 19.69
CA GLU A 82 8.37 2.48 20.91
C GLU A 82 9.06 3.84 21.06
N LEU A 83 8.29 4.87 21.44
CA LEU A 83 8.75 6.23 21.57
C LEU A 83 8.22 6.87 22.85
N ASP A 84 9.10 7.57 23.59
CA ASP A 84 8.70 8.38 24.73
C ASP A 84 7.95 9.63 24.26
N MET A 85 6.63 9.57 24.26
CA MET A 85 5.76 10.66 23.82
C MET A 85 5.83 11.88 24.72
N SER A 86 6.36 11.78 25.95
CA SER A 86 6.59 12.95 26.80
C SER A 86 7.70 13.86 26.26
N ARG A 87 8.63 13.30 25.51
CA ARG A 87 9.73 14.03 24.84
C ARG A 87 9.42 14.39 23.39
N HIS A 88 8.48 13.69 22.79
CA HIS A 88 8.14 13.82 21.37
C HIS A 88 6.63 13.89 21.14
N PRO A 89 5.91 14.84 21.78
CA PRO A 89 4.44 14.85 21.81
C PRO A 89 3.80 15.00 20.41
N ASP A 90 4.50 15.64 19.47
CA ASP A 90 4.00 15.91 18.12
C ASP A 90 4.50 14.90 17.06
N GLN A 91 5.27 13.88 17.49
CA GLN A 91 5.83 12.90 16.58
C GLN A 91 4.74 12.01 16.00
N GLN A 92 4.53 12.08 14.69
CA GLN A 92 3.63 11.17 13.96
C GLN A 92 4.39 9.94 13.48
N GLY A 93 3.68 8.83 13.34
CA GLY A 93 4.22 7.63 12.66
C GLY A 93 4.38 7.88 11.15
N ALA A 94 3.36 8.48 10.54
CA ALA A 94 3.42 9.01 9.18
C ALA A 94 2.58 10.29 9.09
N GLY A 95 3.13 11.33 8.48
CA GLY A 95 2.43 12.58 8.25
C GLY A 95 1.24 12.42 7.28
N ALA A 96 0.32 13.37 7.30
CA ALA A 96 -0.84 13.35 6.43
C ALA A 96 -0.44 13.39 4.95
N HIS A 97 -0.94 12.45 4.17
CA HIS A 97 -0.66 12.33 2.73
C HIS A 97 -1.78 11.56 2.01
N THR A 98 -1.68 11.48 0.71
CA THR A 98 -2.43 10.57 -0.16
C THR A 98 -1.43 9.72 -0.93
N ASP A 99 -1.84 8.53 -1.39
CA ASP A 99 -1.00 7.64 -2.18
C ASP A 99 -1.01 8.00 -3.66
N TYR A 100 0.11 7.77 -4.35
CA TYR A 100 0.22 8.04 -5.78
C TYR A 100 -0.45 6.97 -6.66
N GLY A 101 -0.51 5.72 -6.17
CA GLY A 101 -0.99 4.56 -6.93
C GLY A 101 -2.47 4.60 -7.28
N SER A 102 -2.97 3.49 -7.79
CA SER A 102 -4.41 3.28 -8.02
C SER A 102 -5.13 2.90 -6.73
N VAL A 103 -4.65 1.90 -6.03
CA VAL A 103 -5.13 1.45 -4.72
C VAL A 103 -3.95 1.05 -3.84
N ALA A 104 -4.09 1.21 -2.54
CA ALA A 104 -3.20 0.66 -1.54
C ALA A 104 -3.96 -0.38 -0.70
N ILE A 105 -3.27 -1.48 -0.35
CA ILE A 105 -3.83 -2.57 0.47
C ILE A 105 -2.96 -2.70 1.70
N LEU A 106 -3.52 -2.42 2.87
CA LEU A 106 -2.80 -2.30 4.14
C LEU A 106 -3.34 -3.25 5.20
N THR A 107 -2.43 -3.84 5.96
CA THR A 107 -2.72 -4.45 7.27
C THR A 107 -1.99 -3.70 8.37
N GLN A 108 -2.57 -3.65 9.56
CA GLN A 108 -1.95 -3.13 10.77
C GLN A 108 -2.15 -4.10 11.93
N ASP A 109 -1.26 -4.03 12.91
CA ASP A 109 -1.41 -4.78 14.17
C ASP A 109 -2.50 -4.15 15.05
N SER A 110 -2.72 -4.76 16.24
CA SER A 110 -3.74 -4.32 17.19
C SER A 110 -3.47 -2.97 17.87
N ILE A 111 -2.32 -2.34 17.60
CA ILE A 111 -2.01 -1.00 18.13
C ILE A 111 -2.81 0.07 17.42
N GLY A 112 -3.15 -0.13 16.14
CA GLY A 112 -3.92 0.83 15.38
C GLY A 112 -3.11 2.06 14.97
N GLY A 113 -3.73 3.24 15.07
CA GLY A 113 -3.10 4.53 14.78
C GLY A 113 -3.26 5.01 13.33
N LEU A 114 -3.78 4.18 12.42
CA LEU A 114 -4.18 4.67 11.10
C LEU A 114 -5.41 5.55 11.23
N GLU A 115 -5.37 6.73 10.65
CA GLU A 115 -6.48 7.66 10.59
C GLU A 115 -6.71 8.12 9.15
N ILE A 116 -7.97 8.29 8.78
CA ILE A 116 -8.39 8.86 7.50
C ILE A 116 -9.09 10.20 7.71
N LYS A 117 -9.04 11.06 6.70
CA LYS A 117 -9.73 12.34 6.71
C LYS A 117 -11.06 12.22 6.00
N THR A 118 -12.16 12.54 6.67
CA THR A 118 -13.50 12.57 6.07
C THR A 118 -13.63 13.74 5.08
N ARG A 119 -14.72 13.74 4.31
CA ARG A 119 -15.04 14.87 3.40
C ARG A 119 -15.27 16.17 4.15
N GLU A 120 -15.75 16.10 5.38
CA GLU A 120 -15.95 17.24 6.28
C GLU A 120 -14.65 17.74 6.93
N GLY A 121 -13.53 17.07 6.64
CA GLY A 121 -12.20 17.43 7.11
C GLY A 121 -11.82 16.87 8.48
N GLN A 122 -12.62 15.99 9.06
CA GLN A 122 -12.35 15.35 10.35
C GLN A 122 -11.43 14.14 10.18
N TRP A 123 -10.51 13.96 11.11
CA TRP A 123 -9.69 12.75 11.21
C TRP A 123 -10.43 11.72 12.06
N ILE A 124 -10.62 10.52 11.50
CA ILE A 124 -11.25 9.39 12.19
C ILE A 124 -10.29 8.20 12.22
N PRO A 125 -10.17 7.50 13.36
CA PRO A 125 -9.34 6.31 13.45
C PRO A 125 -9.95 5.15 12.68
N ILE A 126 -9.07 4.31 12.11
CA ILE A 126 -9.45 3.02 11.53
C ILE A 126 -9.06 1.94 12.53
N GLU A 127 -10.07 1.36 13.15
CA GLU A 127 -9.87 0.31 14.16
C GLU A 127 -9.30 -0.97 13.50
N PRO A 128 -8.24 -1.54 14.09
CA PRO A 128 -7.71 -2.82 13.62
C PRO A 128 -8.78 -3.91 13.69
N THR A 129 -8.93 -4.65 12.61
CA THR A 129 -9.85 -5.78 12.52
C THR A 129 -9.10 -7.01 12.07
N ASP A 130 -9.15 -8.08 12.86
CA ASP A 130 -8.46 -9.33 12.54
C ASP A 130 -8.97 -9.93 11.22
N GLY A 131 -8.02 -10.35 10.38
CA GLY A 131 -8.33 -10.95 9.08
C GLY A 131 -8.84 -9.96 8.03
N ALA A 132 -8.81 -8.66 8.29
CA ALA A 132 -9.23 -7.63 7.36
C ALA A 132 -8.06 -6.82 6.80
N PHE A 133 -8.24 -6.33 5.58
CA PHE A 133 -7.38 -5.32 4.95
C PHE A 133 -8.10 -3.98 4.94
N VAL A 134 -7.33 -2.91 5.08
CA VAL A 134 -7.77 -1.55 4.74
C VAL A 134 -7.33 -1.28 3.31
N CYS A 135 -8.29 -0.89 2.46
CA CYS A 135 -7.99 -0.49 1.09
C CYS A 135 -8.33 1.00 0.92
N ASN A 136 -7.38 1.77 0.41
CA ASN A 136 -7.61 3.17 0.08
C ASN A 136 -7.30 3.46 -1.39
N VAL A 137 -8.03 4.40 -1.93
CA VAL A 137 -7.85 4.91 -3.29
C VAL A 137 -6.67 5.88 -3.32
N GLY A 138 -5.85 5.79 -4.36
CA GLY A 138 -4.77 6.71 -4.63
C GLY A 138 -5.04 7.64 -5.83
N HIS A 139 -4.09 8.52 -6.14
CA HIS A 139 -4.25 9.58 -7.14
C HIS A 139 -4.47 9.07 -8.56
N ILE A 140 -3.86 7.95 -8.96
CA ILE A 140 -4.07 7.41 -10.31
C ILE A 140 -5.55 7.06 -10.52
N MET A 141 -6.20 6.40 -9.54
CA MET A 141 -7.61 6.06 -9.64
C MET A 141 -8.49 7.31 -9.61
N GLU A 142 -8.16 8.31 -8.79
CA GLU A 142 -8.85 9.60 -8.79
C GLU A 142 -8.83 10.27 -10.17
N ILE A 143 -7.65 10.32 -10.80
CA ILE A 143 -7.49 10.90 -12.15
C ILE A 143 -8.25 10.09 -13.20
N TRP A 144 -8.11 8.75 -13.19
CA TRP A 144 -8.78 7.89 -14.16
C TRP A 144 -10.30 7.94 -14.09
N THR A 145 -10.83 8.21 -12.89
CA THR A 145 -12.27 8.30 -12.65
C THR A 145 -12.79 9.75 -12.60
N ASN A 146 -11.95 10.72 -12.97
CA ASN A 146 -12.28 12.14 -12.93
C ASN A 146 -12.86 12.60 -11.59
N GLY A 147 -12.24 12.14 -10.48
CA GLY A 147 -12.60 12.49 -9.12
C GLY A 147 -13.80 11.74 -8.54
N LEU A 148 -14.38 10.76 -9.25
CA LEU A 148 -15.48 9.94 -8.71
C LEU A 148 -15.00 9.14 -7.49
N TYR A 149 -13.80 8.56 -7.55
CA TYR A 149 -13.10 7.93 -6.44
C TYR A 149 -11.92 8.80 -6.00
N PRO A 150 -12.11 9.74 -5.06
CA PRO A 150 -11.05 10.64 -4.65
C PRO A 150 -9.98 9.90 -3.84
N ALA A 151 -8.73 10.33 -3.99
CA ALA A 151 -7.63 9.86 -3.17
C ALA A 151 -7.88 10.19 -1.69
N THR A 152 -7.70 9.19 -0.83
CA THR A 152 -8.03 9.32 0.58
C THR A 152 -6.86 9.87 1.38
N TRP A 153 -7.02 11.05 1.97
CA TRP A 153 -6.07 11.60 2.93
C TRP A 153 -6.00 10.72 4.17
N HIS A 154 -4.79 10.27 4.52
CA HIS A 154 -4.56 9.43 5.69
C HIS A 154 -3.24 9.80 6.38
N ARG A 155 -3.11 9.37 7.62
CA ARG A 155 -1.92 9.56 8.45
C ARG A 155 -1.82 8.42 9.47
N VAL A 156 -0.67 8.31 10.13
CA VAL A 156 -0.49 7.39 11.26
C VAL A 156 -0.17 8.18 12.51
N ALA A 157 -1.09 8.18 13.46
CA ALA A 157 -0.85 8.71 14.79
C ALA A 157 0.17 7.82 15.52
N ASN A 158 1.08 8.43 16.27
CA ASN A 158 2.02 7.70 17.11
C ASN A 158 1.47 7.60 18.54
N HIS A 159 1.32 6.38 19.03
CA HIS A 159 0.84 6.10 20.39
C HIS A 159 1.97 5.77 21.37
N GLY A 160 3.23 5.98 20.96
CA GLY A 160 4.41 5.67 21.78
C GLY A 160 4.69 4.17 21.93
N ARG A 161 3.93 3.31 21.25
CA ARG A 161 4.00 1.86 21.36
C ARG A 161 4.64 1.24 20.12
N ASP A 162 5.27 0.11 20.31
CA ASP A 162 5.81 -0.69 19.21
C ASP A 162 4.69 -1.13 18.28
N ARG A 163 4.77 -0.78 16.97
CA ARG A 163 3.71 -0.99 15.99
C ARG A 163 4.26 -1.50 14.67
N TYR A 164 3.54 -2.41 14.06
CA TYR A 164 3.85 -2.94 12.73
C TYR A 164 2.69 -2.74 11.76
N SER A 165 3.02 -2.45 10.51
CA SER A 165 2.07 -2.48 9.41
C SER A 165 2.73 -2.93 8.12
N GLN A 166 1.91 -3.40 7.20
CA GLN A 166 2.35 -3.88 5.88
C GLN A 166 1.43 -3.24 4.85
N VAL A 167 1.99 -2.74 3.78
CA VAL A 167 1.20 -2.09 2.73
C VAL A 167 1.75 -2.43 1.36
N LEU A 168 0.86 -2.80 0.44
CA LEU A 168 1.09 -2.87 -1.00
C LEU A 168 0.57 -1.59 -1.63
N PHE A 169 1.46 -0.87 -2.34
CA PHE A 169 1.13 0.30 -3.14
C PHE A 169 1.06 -0.05 -4.61
#